data_49b6104ef06286d8813d9bef7f4f6192
#
_entry.id   49b6104ef06286d8813d9bef7f4f6192
#
_cell.length_a   1.000
_cell.length_b   1.000
_cell.length_c   1.000
_cell.angle_alpha   90.00
_cell.angle_beta   90.00
_cell.angle_gamma   90.00
#
_symmetry.space_group_name_H-M   'P 1'
#
loop_
_entity.id
_entity.type
_entity.pdbx_description
1 polymer ?
#
loop_
_entity_poly.entity_id
_entity_poly.type
_entity_poly.pdbx_seq_one_letter_code
_entity_poly.pdbx_strand_id
1 'polypeptide(L)'
;NKLLVGKSGGFRQRVSIARALILEPKVIILDETLSSLDQNEQNKLLSLFKQIQQKRNLTYIFISHDLAMVRKSCNRIAVMYMGRTVELAKNDTLFNNSRHPYTRTLLCTIPTLDKNPYDKKLYLMDGEPPDPTEVGKGCSFNTRCPNPTHECKEGSIEMGLIEIAPGHLVDQCCVNCG
;
A
#
# COMPACT_ATOMS: atom_id res chain seq x y z
N ASN A 1 -22.29 16.43 16.60
CA ASN A 1 -20.92 16.92 16.25
C ASN A 1 -20.30 17.86 17.30
N LYS A 2 -21.09 18.57 18.13
CA LYS A 2 -20.56 19.41 19.23
C LYS A 2 -19.87 18.63 20.35
N LEU A 3 -20.22 17.36 20.60
CA LEU A 3 -19.68 16.52 21.67
C LEU A 3 -18.23 16.04 21.43
N LEU A 4 -17.72 16.12 20.20
CA LEU A 4 -16.36 15.69 19.85
C LEU A 4 -15.35 16.82 19.73
N VAL A 5 -15.80 18.09 19.84
CA VAL A 5 -14.95 19.27 19.82
C VAL A 5 -14.09 19.28 21.09
N GLY A 6 -12.78 19.40 20.93
CA GLY A 6 -11.81 19.40 22.05
C GLY A 6 -11.37 18.02 22.56
N LYS A 7 -11.83 16.92 21.96
CA LYS A 7 -11.33 15.57 22.28
C LYS A 7 -10.10 15.22 21.44
N SER A 8 -9.22 14.37 21.99
CA SER A 8 -8.01 13.90 21.29
C SER A 8 -8.33 13.17 19.99
N GLY A 9 -7.40 13.15 19.04
CA GLY A 9 -7.54 12.42 17.79
C GLY A 9 -7.89 10.96 17.99
N GLY A 10 -7.20 10.28 18.89
CA GLY A 10 -7.47 8.87 19.23
C GLY A 10 -8.88 8.62 19.79
N PHE A 11 -9.45 9.55 20.55
CA PHE A 11 -10.83 9.43 21.02
C PHE A 11 -11.82 9.51 19.86
N ARG A 12 -11.65 10.48 18.95
CA ARG A 12 -12.51 10.63 17.77
C ARG A 12 -12.46 9.40 16.87
N GLN A 13 -11.27 8.82 16.68
CA GLN A 13 -11.11 7.58 15.92
C GLN A 13 -11.86 6.40 16.56
N ARG A 14 -11.75 6.21 17.87
CA ARG A 14 -12.49 5.15 18.58
C ARG A 14 -14.00 5.29 18.43
N VAL A 15 -14.53 6.50 18.45
CA VAL A 15 -15.95 6.77 18.20
C VAL A 15 -16.34 6.41 16.75
N SER A 16 -15.52 6.77 15.76
CA SER A 16 -15.76 6.40 14.36
C SER A 16 -15.78 4.89 14.16
N ILE A 17 -14.82 4.19 14.77
CA ILE A 17 -14.75 2.72 14.75
C ILE A 17 -16.00 2.11 15.41
N ALA A 18 -16.39 2.61 16.59
CA ALA A 18 -17.58 2.11 17.29
C ALA A 18 -18.85 2.29 16.41
N ARG A 19 -18.99 3.42 15.73
CA ARG A 19 -20.11 3.66 14.80
C ARG A 19 -20.11 2.65 13.63
N ALA A 20 -18.96 2.36 13.04
CA ALA A 20 -18.85 1.37 11.97
C ALA A 20 -19.23 -0.05 12.47
N LEU A 21 -18.83 -0.40 13.69
CA LEU A 21 -19.07 -1.71 14.28
C LEU A 21 -20.53 -1.97 14.69
N ILE A 22 -21.34 -0.93 14.91
CA ILE A 22 -22.77 -1.06 15.27
C ILE A 22 -23.54 -1.83 14.18
N LEU A 23 -23.17 -1.67 12.91
CA LEU A 23 -23.81 -2.32 11.78
C LEU A 23 -23.37 -3.79 11.58
N GLU A 24 -22.53 -4.33 12.46
CA GLU A 24 -21.97 -5.68 12.38
C GLU A 24 -21.42 -6.05 10.98
N PRO A 25 -20.56 -5.21 10.40
CA PRO A 25 -20.04 -5.43 9.06
C PRO A 25 -19.10 -6.64 9.04
N LYS A 26 -18.96 -7.29 7.87
CA LYS A 26 -17.93 -8.30 7.61
C LYS A 26 -16.60 -7.69 7.18
N VAL A 27 -16.64 -6.50 6.58
CA VAL A 27 -15.47 -5.77 6.07
C VAL A 27 -15.53 -4.33 6.56
N ILE A 28 -14.40 -3.81 7.04
CA ILE A 28 -14.22 -2.40 7.42
C ILE A 28 -13.06 -1.82 6.61
N ILE A 29 -13.30 -0.68 5.97
CA ILE A 29 -12.27 0.09 5.26
C ILE A 29 -11.76 1.18 6.20
N LEU A 30 -10.46 1.25 6.36
CA LEU A 30 -9.72 2.19 7.19
C LEU A 30 -8.84 3.07 6.28
N ASP A 31 -9.41 4.19 5.82
CA ASP A 31 -8.76 5.11 4.91
C ASP A 31 -8.02 6.19 5.71
N GLU A 32 -6.69 6.18 5.65
CA GLU A 32 -5.77 7.09 6.37
C GLU A 32 -6.10 7.29 7.86
N THR A 33 -6.78 6.31 8.46
CA THR A 33 -7.37 6.41 9.81
C THR A 33 -6.32 6.61 10.91
N LEU A 34 -5.08 6.17 10.69
CA LEU A 34 -4.01 6.19 11.68
C LEU A 34 -2.95 7.27 11.43
N SER A 35 -2.95 7.91 10.27
CA SER A 35 -1.89 8.84 9.83
C SER A 35 -1.71 10.07 10.72
N SER A 36 -2.78 10.53 11.38
CA SER A 36 -2.78 11.72 12.25
C SER A 36 -2.46 11.43 13.73
N LEU A 37 -2.14 10.18 14.07
CA LEU A 37 -1.91 9.75 15.45
C LEU A 37 -0.42 9.55 15.72
N ASP A 38 -0.02 9.80 16.97
CA ASP A 38 1.32 9.43 17.43
C ASP A 38 1.48 7.89 17.48
N GLN A 39 2.74 7.43 17.50
CA GLN A 39 3.08 6.01 17.44
C GLN A 39 2.43 5.18 18.57
N ASN A 40 2.28 5.75 19.76
CA ASN A 40 1.67 5.04 20.90
C ASN A 40 0.17 4.84 20.69
N GLU A 41 -0.54 5.86 20.23
CA GLU A 41 -1.97 5.77 19.94
C GLU A 41 -2.23 4.86 18.71
N GLN A 42 -1.37 4.90 17.70
CA GLN A 42 -1.42 3.94 16.58
C GLN A 42 -1.31 2.49 17.07
N ASN A 43 -0.31 2.17 17.90
CA ASN A 43 -0.10 0.83 18.42
C ASN A 43 -1.30 0.35 19.27
N LYS A 44 -1.89 1.23 20.09
CA LYS A 44 -3.10 0.90 20.87
C LYS A 44 -4.29 0.58 19.97
N LEU A 45 -4.50 1.37 18.91
CA LEU A 45 -5.59 1.13 17.95
C LEU A 45 -5.37 -0.13 17.12
N LEU A 46 -4.16 -0.40 16.65
CA LEU A 46 -3.83 -1.64 15.95
C LEU A 46 -4.07 -2.87 16.82
N SER A 47 -3.72 -2.80 18.10
CA SER A 47 -4.02 -3.86 19.07
C SER A 47 -5.54 -4.05 19.25
N LEU A 48 -6.30 -2.96 19.32
CA LEU A 48 -7.75 -3.01 19.40
C LEU A 48 -8.36 -3.63 18.13
N PHE A 49 -7.91 -3.24 16.95
CA PHE A 49 -8.36 -3.83 15.68
C PHE A 49 -8.12 -5.33 15.62
N LYS A 50 -6.94 -5.78 16.05
CA LYS A 50 -6.61 -7.21 16.10
C LYS A 50 -7.53 -7.99 17.05
N GLN A 51 -7.82 -7.44 18.23
CA GLN A 51 -8.77 -8.04 19.18
C GLN A 51 -10.20 -8.13 18.61
N ILE A 52 -10.67 -7.06 17.96
CA ILE A 52 -12.01 -7.02 17.36
C ILE A 52 -12.07 -8.01 16.18
N GLN A 53 -11.03 -8.06 15.35
CA GLN A 53 -10.93 -8.99 14.23
C GLN A 53 -11.07 -10.44 14.70
N GLN A 54 -10.34 -10.82 15.74
CA GLN A 54 -10.39 -12.18 16.30
C GLN A 54 -11.78 -12.51 16.90
N LYS A 55 -12.39 -11.56 17.59
CA LYS A 55 -13.69 -11.78 18.26
C LYS A 55 -14.86 -11.82 17.29
N ARG A 56 -14.81 -11.07 16.17
CA ARG A 56 -15.93 -10.88 15.27
C ARG A 56 -15.69 -11.44 13.85
N ASN A 57 -14.54 -12.07 13.61
CA ASN A 57 -14.12 -12.59 12.32
C ASN A 57 -14.22 -11.54 11.18
N LEU A 58 -13.70 -10.33 11.45
CA LEU A 58 -13.75 -9.20 10.54
C LEU A 58 -12.58 -9.22 9.57
N THR A 59 -12.80 -8.66 8.38
CA THR A 59 -11.75 -8.30 7.43
C THR A 59 -11.53 -6.80 7.46
N TYR A 60 -10.27 -6.37 7.56
CA TYR A 60 -9.89 -4.97 7.43
C TYR A 60 -9.21 -4.71 6.09
N ILE A 61 -9.56 -3.59 5.46
CA ILE A 61 -8.83 -3.02 4.34
C ILE A 61 -8.22 -1.71 4.83
N PHE A 62 -6.89 -1.67 4.96
CA PHE A 62 -6.15 -0.46 5.30
C PHE A 62 -5.71 0.26 4.03
N ILE A 63 -6.02 1.55 3.92
CA ILE A 63 -5.44 2.45 2.92
C ILE A 63 -4.49 3.38 3.69
N SER A 64 -3.20 3.33 3.35
CA SER A 64 -2.17 4.10 4.05
C SER A 64 -0.90 4.24 3.22
N HIS A 65 -0.19 5.34 3.44
CA HIS A 65 1.15 5.56 2.94
C HIS A 65 2.24 5.18 3.98
N ASP A 66 1.86 4.78 5.20
CA ASP A 66 2.79 4.32 6.24
C ASP A 66 3.13 2.84 6.04
N LEU A 67 4.21 2.59 5.32
CA LEU A 67 4.68 1.24 5.01
C LEU A 67 5.12 0.46 6.26
N ALA A 68 5.60 1.13 7.30
CA ALA A 68 6.00 0.47 8.55
C ALA A 68 4.77 -0.08 9.29
N MET A 69 3.68 0.69 9.32
CA MET A 69 2.40 0.24 9.86
C MET A 69 1.83 -0.91 9.02
N VAL A 70 1.82 -0.78 7.69
CA VAL A 70 1.33 -1.81 6.77
C VAL A 70 2.09 -3.13 6.96
N ARG A 71 3.44 -3.07 7.08
CA ARG A 71 4.28 -4.24 7.35
C ARG A 71 3.89 -4.99 8.63
N LYS A 72 3.55 -4.25 9.69
CA LYS A 72 3.18 -4.83 11.00
C LYS A 72 1.77 -5.41 11.04
N SER A 73 0.87 -4.91 10.20
CA SER A 73 -0.58 -5.09 10.42
C SER A 73 -1.30 -5.85 9.33
N CYS A 74 -0.75 -5.91 8.11
CA CYS A 74 -1.42 -6.49 6.96
C CYS A 74 -0.84 -7.86 6.59
N ASN A 75 -1.69 -8.80 6.19
CA ASN A 75 -1.28 -10.12 5.70
C ASN A 75 -0.97 -10.10 4.19
N ARG A 76 -1.74 -9.29 3.44
CA ARG A 76 -1.59 -9.08 1.99
C ARG A 76 -1.57 -7.59 1.72
N ILE A 77 -0.82 -7.19 0.71
CA ILE A 77 -0.61 -5.79 0.38
C ILE A 77 -0.81 -5.61 -1.13
N ALA A 78 -1.64 -4.64 -1.49
CA ALA A 78 -1.77 -4.14 -2.85
C ALA A 78 -1.07 -2.78 -2.94
N VAL A 79 -0.12 -2.65 -3.84
CA VAL A 79 0.54 -1.38 -4.16
C VAL A 79 -0.20 -0.75 -5.33
N MET A 80 -0.59 0.51 -5.15
CA MET A 80 -1.30 1.28 -6.18
C MET A 80 -0.43 2.42 -6.70
N TYR A 81 -0.47 2.65 -8.01
CA TYR A 81 0.14 3.78 -8.68
C TYR A 81 -0.82 4.34 -9.72
N MET A 82 -1.07 5.65 -9.70
CA MET A 82 -1.97 6.34 -10.65
C MET A 82 -3.32 5.65 -10.80
N GLY A 83 -3.96 5.32 -9.67
CA GLY A 83 -5.29 4.70 -9.63
C GLY A 83 -5.35 3.21 -9.99
N ARG A 84 -4.21 2.56 -10.28
CA ARG A 84 -4.13 1.14 -10.66
C ARG A 84 -3.34 0.35 -9.64
N THR A 85 -3.75 -0.89 -9.38
CA THR A 85 -2.92 -1.84 -8.64
C THR A 85 -1.80 -2.33 -9.54
N VAL A 86 -0.55 -2.13 -9.13
CA VAL A 86 0.66 -2.50 -9.89
C VAL A 86 1.32 -3.76 -9.35
N GLU A 87 1.11 -4.06 -8.08
CA GLU A 87 1.62 -5.29 -7.45
C GLU A 87 0.71 -5.69 -6.28
N LEU A 88 0.46 -6.99 -6.12
CA LEU A 88 -0.31 -7.58 -5.02
C LEU A 88 0.39 -8.85 -4.54
N ALA A 89 0.75 -8.91 -3.27
CA ALA A 89 1.40 -10.09 -2.71
C ALA A 89 1.10 -10.26 -1.22
N LYS A 90 1.53 -11.40 -0.67
CA LYS A 90 1.65 -11.56 0.78
C LYS A 90 2.69 -10.58 1.32
N ASN A 91 2.52 -10.15 2.57
CA ASN A 91 3.39 -9.19 3.23
C ASN A 91 4.89 -9.53 3.06
N ASP A 92 5.30 -10.71 3.52
CA ASP A 92 6.71 -11.12 3.46
C ASP A 92 7.25 -11.20 2.03
N THR A 93 6.42 -11.64 1.08
CA THR A 93 6.79 -11.69 -0.34
C THR A 93 7.01 -10.30 -0.89
N LEU A 94 6.11 -9.35 -0.60
CA LEU A 94 6.23 -7.99 -1.10
C LEU A 94 7.49 -7.30 -0.57
N PHE A 95 7.76 -7.44 0.73
CA PHE A 95 8.92 -6.79 1.35
C PHE A 95 10.27 -7.40 0.98
N ASN A 96 10.33 -8.67 0.63
CA ASN A 96 11.58 -9.36 0.33
C ASN A 96 11.81 -9.61 -1.17
N ASN A 97 10.73 -9.75 -1.96
CA ASN A 97 10.79 -10.19 -3.35
C ASN A 97 9.86 -9.37 -4.26
N SER A 98 9.69 -8.07 -3.99
CA SER A 98 8.87 -7.22 -4.87
C SER A 98 9.46 -7.17 -6.29
N ARG A 99 8.58 -7.06 -7.28
CA ARG A 99 8.93 -7.07 -8.70
C ARG A 99 8.75 -5.71 -9.36
N HIS A 100 7.66 -5.01 -9.02
CA HIS A 100 7.39 -3.72 -9.65
C HIS A 100 8.42 -2.66 -9.19
N PRO A 101 9.04 -1.89 -10.12
CA PRO A 101 10.05 -0.89 -9.76
C PRO A 101 9.53 0.17 -8.79
N TYR A 102 8.29 0.60 -8.93
CA TYR A 102 7.67 1.52 -7.99
C TYR A 102 7.58 0.95 -6.57
N THR A 103 7.19 -0.33 -6.43
CA THR A 103 7.17 -1.00 -5.12
C THR A 103 8.56 -1.00 -4.48
N ARG A 104 9.58 -1.36 -5.25
CA ARG A 104 10.98 -1.35 -4.78
C ARG A 104 11.42 0.02 -4.32
N THR A 105 11.06 1.06 -5.06
CA THR A 105 11.36 2.45 -4.66
C THR A 105 10.67 2.82 -3.35
N LEU A 106 9.39 2.50 -3.20
CA LEU A 106 8.68 2.73 -1.93
C LEU A 106 9.37 2.02 -0.77
N LEU A 107 9.76 0.75 -0.95
CA LEU A 107 10.41 -0.04 0.08
C LEU A 107 11.81 0.49 0.45
N CYS A 108 12.53 1.09 -0.52
CA CYS A 108 13.82 1.74 -0.26
C CYS A 108 13.72 2.96 0.67
N THR A 109 12.55 3.59 0.77
CA THR A 109 12.35 4.77 1.63
C THR A 109 12.16 4.42 3.10
N ILE A 110 11.91 3.15 3.42
CA ILE A 110 11.70 2.70 4.80
C ILE A 110 13.03 2.73 5.54
N PRO A 111 13.13 3.46 6.68
CA PRO A 111 14.29 3.39 7.53
C PRO A 111 14.39 1.99 8.16
N THR A 112 15.41 1.23 7.81
CA THR A 112 15.71 -0.09 8.39
C THR A 112 17.04 -0.07 9.09
N LEU A 113 17.13 -0.74 10.25
CA LEU A 113 18.40 -0.97 10.93
C LEU A 113 19.22 -2.07 10.23
N ASP A 114 18.55 -2.96 9.54
CA ASP A 114 19.13 -4.04 8.74
C ASP A 114 19.42 -3.58 7.31
N LYS A 115 20.27 -4.33 6.59
CA LYS A 115 20.51 -4.08 5.17
C LYS A 115 19.18 -4.16 4.40
N ASN A 116 18.79 -3.04 3.79
CA ASN A 116 17.66 -3.03 2.88
C ASN A 116 18.00 -3.95 1.69
N PRO A 117 17.16 -4.94 1.34
CA PRO A 117 17.41 -5.83 0.22
C PRO A 117 17.48 -5.09 -1.13
N TYR A 118 17.00 -3.84 -1.16
CA TYR A 118 17.02 -2.98 -2.35
C TYR A 118 18.07 -1.88 -2.19
N ASP A 119 19.01 -1.79 -3.13
CA ASP A 119 20.02 -0.72 -3.15
C ASP A 119 19.31 0.62 -3.44
N LYS A 120 19.44 1.57 -2.50
CA LYS A 120 18.83 2.90 -2.63
C LYS A 120 19.25 3.63 -3.91
N LYS A 121 20.49 3.43 -4.39
CA LYS A 121 20.98 4.09 -5.60
C LYS A 121 20.29 3.62 -6.87
N LEU A 122 19.87 2.34 -6.92
CA LEU A 122 19.24 1.74 -8.09
C LEU A 122 17.75 2.07 -8.22
N TYR A 123 17.09 2.48 -7.12
CA TYR A 123 15.64 2.66 -7.07
C TYR A 123 15.20 4.09 -6.70
N LEU A 124 16.12 5.06 -6.70
CA LEU A 124 15.75 6.47 -6.62
C LEU A 124 14.99 6.85 -7.88
N MET A 125 13.77 7.32 -7.69
CA MET A 125 12.95 7.81 -8.80
C MET A 125 13.38 9.21 -9.19
N ASP A 126 13.77 9.41 -10.45
CA ASP A 126 13.93 10.72 -11.02
C ASP A 126 12.59 11.25 -11.56
N GLY A 127 12.38 12.55 -11.47
CA GLY A 127 11.21 13.25 -12.00
C GLY A 127 9.97 13.19 -11.11
N GLU A 128 9.02 14.05 -11.45
CA GLU A 128 7.71 14.14 -10.80
C GLU A 128 6.74 13.07 -11.34
N PRO A 129 5.72 12.67 -10.57
CA PRO A 129 4.63 11.84 -11.08
C PRO A 129 3.99 12.53 -12.30
N PRO A 130 3.63 11.80 -13.35
CA PRO A 130 2.89 12.38 -14.46
C PRO A 130 1.53 12.89 -14.00
N ASP A 131 0.96 13.85 -14.74
CA ASP A 131 -0.41 14.30 -14.48
C ASP A 131 -1.37 13.10 -14.65
N PRO A 132 -2.25 12.82 -13.68
CA PRO A 132 -3.22 11.73 -13.79
C PRO A 132 -4.12 11.82 -15.02
N THR A 133 -4.34 13.02 -15.57
CA THR A 133 -5.13 13.26 -16.78
C THR A 133 -4.37 12.99 -18.08
N GLU A 134 -3.04 12.93 -18.01
CA GLU A 134 -2.14 12.73 -19.17
C GLU A 134 -1.56 11.30 -19.22
N VAL A 135 -2.06 10.39 -18.39
CA VAL A 135 -1.61 8.99 -18.43
C VAL A 135 -1.98 8.38 -19.77
N GLY A 136 -0.96 8.21 -20.62
CA GLY A 136 -1.08 7.63 -21.94
C GLY A 136 -1.46 6.14 -21.95
N LYS A 137 -1.52 5.57 -23.14
CA LYS A 137 -1.66 4.12 -23.30
C LYS A 137 -0.35 3.45 -22.82
N GLY A 138 -0.47 2.35 -22.06
CA GLY A 138 0.68 1.58 -21.58
C GLY A 138 0.97 1.73 -20.11
N CYS A 139 2.22 1.49 -19.72
CA CYS A 139 2.61 1.53 -18.32
C CYS A 139 2.68 2.97 -17.80
N SER A 140 1.83 3.32 -16.85
CA SER A 140 1.81 4.65 -16.23
C SER A 140 3.12 5.00 -15.50
N PHE A 141 3.96 4.01 -15.21
CA PHE A 141 5.27 4.19 -14.58
C PHE A 141 6.43 4.29 -15.58
N ASN A 142 6.18 4.19 -16.89
CA ASN A 142 7.23 4.09 -17.93
C ASN A 142 8.25 5.25 -17.90
N THR A 143 7.81 6.48 -17.61
CA THR A 143 8.65 7.68 -17.56
C THR A 143 9.62 7.71 -16.38
N ARG A 144 9.35 6.94 -15.35
CA ARG A 144 10.12 6.87 -14.09
C ARG A 144 10.72 5.47 -13.85
N CYS A 145 10.43 4.55 -14.76
CA CYS A 145 10.96 3.19 -14.68
C CYS A 145 12.45 3.18 -15.01
N PRO A 146 13.32 2.54 -14.20
CA PRO A 146 14.75 2.45 -14.51
C PRO A 146 15.04 1.65 -15.80
N ASN A 147 14.15 0.73 -16.17
CA ASN A 147 14.29 -0.15 -17.34
C ASN A 147 13.02 -0.16 -18.21
N PRO A 148 12.57 0.97 -18.79
CA PRO A 148 11.35 0.98 -19.58
C PRO A 148 11.60 0.32 -20.92
N THR A 149 10.80 -0.69 -21.30
CA THR A 149 10.85 -1.27 -22.64
C THR A 149 10.10 -0.37 -23.64
N HIS A 150 10.36 -0.58 -24.93
CA HIS A 150 9.65 0.13 -26.01
C HIS A 150 8.13 -0.09 -25.92
N GLU A 151 7.71 -1.31 -25.66
CA GLU A 151 6.32 -1.71 -25.50
C GLU A 151 5.63 -1.01 -24.33
N CYS A 152 6.36 -0.77 -23.21
CA CYS A 152 5.85 0.00 -22.08
C CYS A 152 5.54 1.44 -22.46
N LYS A 153 6.33 2.03 -23.38
CA LYS A 153 6.18 3.43 -23.81
C LYS A 153 5.08 3.58 -24.85
N GLU A 154 4.99 2.67 -25.80
CA GLU A 154 4.01 2.71 -26.89
C GLU A 154 2.61 2.23 -26.49
N GLY A 155 2.50 1.53 -25.35
CA GLY A 155 1.23 0.99 -24.90
C GLY A 155 0.77 -0.23 -25.67
N SER A 156 1.69 -0.97 -26.25
CA SER A 156 1.42 -2.23 -26.93
C SER A 156 1.26 -3.41 -25.97
N ILE A 157 1.68 -3.26 -24.69
CA ILE A 157 1.45 -4.26 -23.64
C ILE A 157 0.05 -4.09 -23.08
N GLU A 158 -0.71 -5.16 -23.05
CA GLU A 158 -1.96 -5.22 -22.28
C GLU A 158 -1.65 -5.06 -20.79
N MET A 159 -2.20 -4.00 -20.18
CA MET A 159 -1.95 -3.69 -18.78
C MET A 159 -2.90 -4.47 -17.88
N GLY A 160 -2.35 -5.22 -16.96
CA GLY A 160 -3.13 -6.01 -16.00
C GLY A 160 -2.23 -6.81 -15.06
N LEU A 161 -2.79 -7.26 -13.95
CA LEU A 161 -2.06 -8.09 -13.00
C LEU A 161 -1.96 -9.53 -13.51
N ILE A 162 -0.73 -10.05 -13.55
CA ILE A 162 -0.44 -11.46 -13.86
C ILE A 162 0.15 -12.11 -12.62
N GLU A 163 -0.30 -13.31 -12.32
CA GLU A 163 0.25 -14.12 -11.23
C GLU A 163 1.58 -14.73 -11.66
N ILE A 164 2.66 -14.34 -10.97
CA ILE A 164 4.04 -14.81 -11.23
C ILE A 164 4.48 -15.89 -10.24
N ALA A 165 3.79 -16.02 -9.12
CA ALA A 165 3.95 -17.06 -8.12
C ALA A 165 2.67 -17.14 -7.28
N PRO A 166 2.40 -18.23 -6.54
CA PRO A 166 1.16 -18.39 -5.78
C PRO A 166 0.83 -17.19 -4.87
N GLY A 167 -0.21 -16.43 -5.24
CA GLY A 167 -0.67 -15.22 -4.55
C GLY A 167 0.21 -13.96 -4.74
N HIS A 168 1.17 -14.00 -5.68
CA HIS A 168 1.98 -12.84 -6.06
C HIS A 168 1.64 -12.42 -7.49
N LEU A 169 0.95 -11.29 -7.60
CA LEU A 169 0.55 -10.71 -8.87
C LEU A 169 1.31 -9.40 -9.11
N VAL A 170 1.72 -9.18 -10.33
CA VAL A 170 2.42 -7.96 -10.76
C VAL A 170 1.89 -7.51 -12.11
N ASP A 171 1.98 -6.20 -12.38
CA ASP A 171 1.63 -5.66 -13.69
C ASP A 171 2.43 -6.34 -14.80
N GLN A 172 1.77 -6.72 -15.89
CA GLN A 172 2.35 -7.54 -16.97
C GLN A 172 3.66 -6.99 -17.51
N CYS A 173 3.79 -5.67 -17.61
CA CYS A 173 5.03 -5.03 -18.08
C CYS A 173 6.23 -5.34 -17.17
N CYS A 174 6.02 -5.74 -15.92
CA CYS A 174 7.09 -6.00 -14.95
C CYS A 174 7.40 -7.49 -14.75
N VAL A 175 6.79 -8.40 -15.51
CA VAL A 175 7.09 -9.84 -15.44
C VAL A 175 8.57 -10.11 -15.74
N ASN A 176 9.14 -9.38 -16.73
CA ASN A 176 10.51 -9.54 -17.20
C ASN A 176 11.47 -8.43 -16.72
N CYS A 177 11.01 -7.51 -15.86
CA CYS A 177 11.79 -6.37 -15.33
C CYS A 177 12.50 -6.68 -14.00
N GLY A 178 12.82 -7.93 -13.73
CA GLY A 178 13.44 -8.39 -12.48
C GLY A 178 14.95 -8.29 -12.46
#